data_451effb9e975bb145f4b73a412ba9d75
#
_entry.id   451effb9e975bb145f4b73a412ba9d75
#
_cell.length_a   1.000
_cell.length_b   1.000
_cell.length_c   1.000
_cell.angle_alpha   90.00
_cell.angle_beta   90.00
_cell.angle_gamma   90.00
#
_symmetry.space_group_name_H-M   'P 1'
#
loop_
_entity.id
_entity.type
_entity.pdbx_description
1 polymer ?
#
loop_
_entity_poly.entity_id
_entity_poly.type
_entity_poly.pdbx_seq_one_letter_code
_entity_poly.pdbx_strand_id
1 'polypeptide(L)'
;MQLLKSPDESEVYQGQFGEFTITQSDRTGVLIYRAGLGVAALCFAIGATLVLQQSDNPIAIQAVTPVFACFWIALGVSLATIHIYMIALHRALQVFWAIGGAAALFVAVQSSEPLALAVYEHPATLWGIGFIFAALNGIYFKEAFCFNRLETKFLTPGVPLLILGHMFGFLSAENEQFLLAIWAALFIIFAVRKFFQPIPQDIGDKSVFEYLKHQ
;
A
#
# COMPACT_ATOMS: atom_id res chain seq x y z
N MET A 1 17.15 -35.31 -15.88
CA MET A 1 17.63 -35.61 -14.52
C MET A 1 18.19 -34.30 -14.00
N GLN A 2 17.28 -33.43 -13.46
CA GLN A 2 17.68 -32.18 -12.82
C GLN A 2 18.21 -32.53 -11.45
N LEU A 3 19.54 -32.40 -11.29
CA LEU A 3 20.21 -32.52 -10.00
C LEU A 3 19.58 -31.51 -9.04
N LEU A 4 19.07 -32.00 -7.91
CA LEU A 4 18.62 -31.20 -6.79
C LEU A 4 19.82 -30.31 -6.35
N LYS A 5 19.75 -29.02 -6.70
CA LYS A 5 20.68 -28.00 -6.24
C LYS A 5 20.59 -27.94 -4.70
N SER A 6 21.71 -28.06 -4.02
CA SER A 6 21.75 -27.96 -2.56
C SER A 6 21.18 -26.60 -2.09
N PRO A 7 20.55 -26.51 -0.90
CA PRO A 7 19.93 -25.27 -0.41
C PRO A 7 20.91 -24.11 -0.15
N ASP A 8 22.20 -24.31 -0.33
CA ASP A 8 23.28 -23.42 0.12
C ASP A 8 24.07 -22.73 -1.01
N GLU A 9 23.72 -22.96 -2.28
CA GLU A 9 24.28 -22.16 -3.37
C GLU A 9 23.50 -20.87 -3.53
N SER A 10 23.94 -19.81 -2.86
CA SER A 10 23.47 -18.44 -3.11
C SER A 10 23.75 -18.08 -4.58
N GLU A 11 22.70 -17.92 -5.37
CA GLU A 11 22.84 -17.44 -6.74
C GLU A 11 23.49 -16.06 -6.74
N VAL A 12 24.63 -15.94 -7.45
CA VAL A 12 25.32 -14.67 -7.64
C VAL A 12 24.68 -13.93 -8.82
N TYR A 13 24.28 -12.70 -8.60
CA TYR A 13 23.72 -11.81 -9.60
C TYR A 13 24.72 -10.72 -9.94
N GLN A 14 24.76 -10.33 -11.22
CA GLN A 14 25.52 -9.18 -11.69
C GLN A 14 24.68 -7.92 -11.55
N GLY A 15 25.10 -6.98 -10.70
CA GLY A 15 24.50 -5.68 -10.52
C GLY A 15 25.26 -4.57 -11.23
N GLN A 16 24.72 -3.36 -11.15
CA GLN A 16 25.30 -2.16 -11.79
C GLN A 16 26.64 -1.76 -11.17
N PHE A 17 26.82 -2.00 -9.86
CA PHE A 17 28.00 -1.60 -9.08
C PHE A 17 28.80 -2.80 -8.53
N GLY A 18 28.53 -4.01 -9.01
CA GLY A 18 29.23 -5.23 -8.58
C GLY A 18 28.31 -6.43 -8.45
N GLU A 19 28.89 -7.54 -8.04
CA GLU A 19 28.16 -8.78 -7.78
C GLU A 19 27.42 -8.70 -6.45
N PHE A 20 26.25 -9.32 -6.38
CA PHE A 20 25.48 -9.44 -5.15
C PHE A 20 24.77 -10.79 -5.05
N THR A 21 24.39 -11.17 -3.84
CA THR A 21 23.63 -12.39 -3.57
C THR A 21 22.30 -12.09 -2.92
N ILE A 22 21.29 -12.89 -3.27
CA ILE A 22 19.96 -12.85 -2.66
C ILE A 22 19.92 -13.90 -1.55
N THR A 23 19.79 -13.44 -0.32
CA THR A 23 19.73 -14.29 0.87
C THR A 23 18.33 -14.83 1.12
N GLN A 24 18.21 -15.84 1.97
CA GLN A 24 16.91 -16.33 2.43
C GLN A 24 16.12 -15.25 3.21
N SER A 25 16.80 -14.37 3.93
CA SER A 25 16.19 -13.24 4.62
C SER A 25 15.53 -12.27 3.63
N ASP A 26 16.19 -11.96 2.50
CA ASP A 26 15.64 -11.11 1.45
C ASP A 26 14.36 -11.72 0.87
N ARG A 27 14.39 -13.03 0.59
CA ARG A 27 13.23 -13.77 0.07
C ARG A 27 12.05 -13.74 1.06
N THR A 28 12.33 -13.97 2.34
CA THR A 28 11.31 -13.90 3.41
C THR A 28 10.75 -12.48 3.54
N GLY A 29 11.59 -11.45 3.47
CA GLY A 29 11.15 -10.05 3.47
C GLY A 29 10.15 -9.75 2.33
N VAL A 30 10.43 -10.24 1.12
CA VAL A 30 9.50 -10.09 -0.02
C VAL A 30 8.18 -10.83 0.23
N LEU A 31 8.19 -12.02 0.81
CA LEU A 31 6.96 -12.75 1.12
C LEU A 31 6.11 -12.00 2.16
N ILE A 32 6.74 -11.46 3.21
CA ILE A 32 6.06 -10.65 4.24
C ILE A 32 5.48 -9.37 3.60
N TYR A 33 6.26 -8.67 2.77
CA TYR A 33 5.78 -7.51 2.00
C TYR A 33 4.53 -7.82 1.20
N ARG A 34 4.54 -8.91 0.42
CA ARG A 34 3.42 -9.31 -0.42
C ARG A 34 2.20 -9.74 0.41
N ALA A 35 2.42 -10.48 1.50
CA ALA A 35 1.34 -10.88 2.41
C ALA A 35 0.68 -9.66 3.03
N GLY A 36 1.47 -8.71 3.57
CA GLY A 36 0.94 -7.45 4.09
C GLY A 36 0.13 -6.67 3.04
N LEU A 37 0.67 -6.56 1.82
CA LEU A 37 -0.01 -5.88 0.71
C LEU A 37 -1.32 -6.58 0.33
N GLY A 38 -1.33 -7.91 0.29
CA GLY A 38 -2.53 -8.71 0.00
C GLY A 38 -3.62 -8.53 1.05
N VAL A 39 -3.26 -8.58 2.34
CA VAL A 39 -4.20 -8.32 3.44
C VAL A 39 -4.72 -6.88 3.38
N ALA A 40 -3.85 -5.90 3.11
CA ALA A 40 -4.27 -4.50 2.96
C ALA A 40 -5.28 -4.34 1.80
N ALA A 41 -5.02 -4.97 0.65
CA ALA A 41 -5.92 -4.91 -0.51
C ALA A 41 -7.29 -5.57 -0.20
N LEU A 42 -7.30 -6.70 0.50
CA LEU A 42 -8.54 -7.37 0.92
C LEU A 42 -9.33 -6.51 1.91
N CYS A 43 -8.68 -5.97 2.94
CA CYS A 43 -9.35 -5.08 3.90
C CYS A 43 -9.91 -3.84 3.21
N PHE A 44 -9.15 -3.23 2.28
CA PHE A 44 -9.63 -2.09 1.52
C PHE A 44 -10.85 -2.43 0.66
N ALA A 45 -10.81 -3.56 -0.05
CA ALA A 45 -11.93 -4.00 -0.87
C ALA A 45 -13.18 -4.33 -0.03
N ILE A 46 -13.01 -4.98 1.13
CA ILE A 46 -14.12 -5.23 2.07
C ILE A 46 -14.71 -3.91 2.55
N GLY A 47 -13.88 -2.96 3.02
CA GLY A 47 -14.33 -1.65 3.48
C GLY A 47 -15.06 -0.88 2.39
N ALA A 48 -14.50 -0.82 1.18
CA ALA A 48 -15.14 -0.18 0.03
C ALA A 48 -16.50 -0.84 -0.32
N THR A 49 -16.58 -2.16 -0.29
CA THR A 49 -17.84 -2.90 -0.54
C THR A 49 -18.89 -2.57 0.51
N LEU A 50 -18.53 -2.52 1.79
CA LEU A 50 -19.45 -2.17 2.88
C LEU A 50 -19.99 -0.75 2.69
N VAL A 51 -19.12 0.22 2.38
CA VAL A 51 -19.54 1.61 2.14
C VAL A 51 -20.43 1.73 0.90
N LEU A 52 -20.08 1.07 -0.21
CA LEU A 52 -20.80 1.20 -1.47
C LEU A 52 -22.14 0.47 -1.51
N GLN A 53 -22.26 -0.66 -0.80
CA GLN A 53 -23.47 -1.51 -0.90
C GLN A 53 -24.36 -1.48 0.35
N GLN A 54 -23.83 -1.03 1.48
CA GLN A 54 -24.52 -1.07 2.76
C GLN A 54 -24.38 0.24 3.55
N SER A 55 -24.36 1.38 2.85
CA SER A 55 -24.26 2.71 3.46
C SER A 55 -25.33 3.00 4.52
N ASP A 56 -26.53 2.46 4.33
CA ASP A 56 -27.68 2.65 5.24
C ASP A 56 -27.69 1.67 6.41
N ASN A 57 -26.73 0.72 6.48
CA ASN A 57 -26.64 -0.26 7.54
C ASN A 57 -25.62 0.18 8.60
N PRO A 58 -26.07 0.59 9.81
CA PRO A 58 -25.16 1.09 10.84
C PRO A 58 -24.10 0.06 11.28
N ILE A 59 -24.46 -1.23 11.29
CA ILE A 59 -23.55 -2.31 11.67
C ILE A 59 -22.43 -2.45 10.62
N ALA A 60 -22.78 -2.35 9.34
CA ALA A 60 -21.82 -2.41 8.24
C ALA A 60 -20.84 -1.23 8.30
N ILE A 61 -21.33 -0.02 8.54
CA ILE A 61 -20.50 1.19 8.65
C ILE A 61 -19.59 1.13 9.90
N GLN A 62 -20.09 0.63 11.03
CA GLN A 62 -19.25 0.38 12.22
C GLN A 62 -18.14 -0.63 11.94
N ALA A 63 -18.42 -1.69 11.17
CA ALA A 63 -17.43 -2.72 10.81
C ALA A 63 -16.28 -2.17 9.93
N VAL A 64 -16.45 -1.04 9.25
CA VAL A 64 -15.38 -0.41 8.46
C VAL A 64 -14.22 0.03 9.36
N THR A 65 -14.49 0.45 10.59
CA THR A 65 -13.42 0.90 11.53
C THR A 65 -12.39 -0.20 11.86
N PRO A 66 -12.77 -1.40 12.33
CA PRO A 66 -11.80 -2.47 12.56
C PRO A 66 -11.17 -3.00 11.27
N VAL A 67 -11.91 -3.00 10.15
CA VAL A 67 -11.35 -3.36 8.83
C VAL A 67 -10.27 -2.36 8.40
N PHE A 68 -10.51 -1.06 8.63
CA PHE A 68 -9.50 -0.02 8.38
C PHE A 68 -8.28 -0.16 9.29
N ALA A 69 -8.46 -0.49 10.57
CA ALA A 69 -7.33 -0.76 11.47
C ALA A 69 -6.47 -1.94 10.97
N CYS A 70 -7.11 -3.01 10.51
CA CYS A 70 -6.41 -4.15 9.90
C CYS A 70 -5.67 -3.74 8.62
N PHE A 71 -6.31 -2.95 7.73
CA PHE A 71 -5.68 -2.36 6.55
C PHE A 71 -4.43 -1.56 6.91
N TRP A 72 -4.52 -0.66 7.89
CA TRP A 72 -3.42 0.19 8.32
C TRP A 72 -2.24 -0.63 8.87
N ILE A 73 -2.50 -1.64 9.71
CA ILE A 73 -1.45 -2.53 10.24
C ILE A 73 -0.78 -3.31 9.09
N ALA A 74 -1.58 -3.89 8.21
CA ALA A 74 -1.08 -4.68 7.09
C ALA A 74 -0.22 -3.84 6.12
N LEU A 75 -0.63 -2.59 5.85
CA LEU A 75 0.15 -1.64 5.09
C LEU A 75 1.47 -1.30 5.78
N GLY A 76 1.46 -1.14 7.11
CA GLY A 76 2.67 -0.91 7.91
C GLY A 76 3.67 -2.06 7.81
N VAL A 77 3.20 -3.32 7.89
CA VAL A 77 4.03 -4.51 7.67
C VAL A 77 4.64 -4.50 6.27
N SER A 78 3.84 -4.14 5.27
CA SER A 78 4.30 -4.00 3.88
C SER A 78 5.39 -2.94 3.74
N LEU A 79 5.18 -1.74 4.32
CA LEU A 79 6.14 -0.64 4.30
C LEU A 79 7.42 -0.91 5.10
N ALA A 80 7.36 -1.77 6.12
CA ALA A 80 8.54 -2.17 6.88
C ALA A 80 9.46 -3.10 6.09
N THR A 81 8.92 -3.89 5.15
CA THR A 81 9.62 -4.98 4.46
C THR A 81 9.85 -4.74 2.96
N ILE A 82 9.25 -3.69 2.39
CA ILE A 82 9.44 -3.33 0.98
C ILE A 82 10.88 -2.84 0.71
N HIS A 83 11.44 -3.26 -0.43
CA HIS A 83 12.74 -2.77 -0.89
C HIS A 83 12.57 -1.52 -1.75
N ILE A 84 13.10 -0.39 -1.28
CA ILE A 84 13.12 0.89 -1.98
C ILE A 84 14.54 1.44 -1.94
N TYR A 85 15.16 1.72 -3.12
CA TYR A 85 16.53 2.20 -3.22
C TYR A 85 16.75 3.54 -2.50
N MET A 86 15.80 4.46 -2.62
CA MET A 86 15.88 5.77 -1.98
C MET A 86 15.47 5.67 -0.50
N ILE A 87 16.45 5.64 0.39
CA ILE A 87 16.23 5.55 1.85
C ILE A 87 15.34 6.68 2.35
N ALA A 88 15.56 7.92 1.85
CA ALA A 88 14.73 9.07 2.22
C ALA A 88 13.25 8.88 1.85
N LEU A 89 12.97 8.37 0.65
CA LEU A 89 11.61 8.06 0.22
C LEU A 89 10.99 6.97 1.10
N HIS A 90 11.72 5.88 1.35
CA HIS A 90 11.22 4.80 2.21
C HIS A 90 10.84 5.32 3.60
N ARG A 91 11.72 6.13 4.21
CA ARG A 91 11.44 6.75 5.52
C ARG A 91 10.27 7.71 5.48
N ALA A 92 10.14 8.52 4.42
CA ALA A 92 9.01 9.42 4.25
C ALA A 92 7.67 8.65 4.20
N LEU A 93 7.61 7.53 3.49
CA LEU A 93 6.39 6.69 3.43
C LEU A 93 6.04 6.08 4.80
N GLN A 94 7.04 5.65 5.58
CA GLN A 94 6.82 5.16 6.94
C GLN A 94 6.31 6.28 7.88
N VAL A 95 6.85 7.49 7.75
CA VAL A 95 6.38 8.66 8.51
C VAL A 95 4.95 9.03 8.12
N PHE A 96 4.62 9.04 6.84
CA PHE A 96 3.26 9.29 6.37
C PHE A 96 2.27 8.26 6.93
N TRP A 97 2.63 6.98 6.88
CA TRP A 97 1.83 5.91 7.47
C TRP A 97 1.59 6.15 8.98
N ALA A 98 2.62 6.54 9.73
CA ALA A 98 2.51 6.78 11.18
C ALA A 98 1.65 8.03 11.48
N ILE A 99 1.88 9.15 10.77
CA ILE A 99 1.09 10.38 10.93
C ILE A 99 -0.38 10.10 10.64
N GLY A 100 -0.66 9.44 9.53
CA GLY A 100 -2.04 9.14 9.14
C GLY A 100 -2.74 8.19 10.12
N GLY A 101 -2.01 7.20 10.67
CA GLY A 101 -2.54 6.31 11.71
C GLY A 101 -2.84 7.05 13.01
N ALA A 102 -1.95 7.94 13.45
CA ALA A 102 -2.18 8.78 14.62
C ALA A 102 -3.40 9.70 14.43
N ALA A 103 -3.55 10.30 13.24
CA ALA A 103 -4.71 11.12 12.90
C ALA A 103 -6.01 10.30 12.90
N ALA A 104 -6.00 9.10 12.32
CA ALA A 104 -7.17 8.21 12.33
C ALA A 104 -7.56 7.79 13.74
N LEU A 105 -6.59 7.45 14.58
CA LEU A 105 -6.83 7.13 16.00
C LEU A 105 -7.41 8.34 16.75
N PHE A 106 -6.86 9.54 16.52
CA PHE A 106 -7.37 10.77 17.12
C PHE A 106 -8.83 11.01 16.74
N VAL A 107 -9.18 10.92 15.45
CA VAL A 107 -10.56 11.08 15.00
C VAL A 107 -11.46 10.00 15.58
N ALA A 108 -11.04 8.73 15.60
CA ALA A 108 -11.82 7.64 16.14
C ALA A 108 -12.11 7.76 17.65
N VAL A 109 -11.21 8.41 18.41
CA VAL A 109 -11.41 8.64 19.86
C VAL A 109 -12.27 9.87 20.14
N GLN A 110 -12.17 10.90 19.28
CA GLN A 110 -12.90 12.16 19.46
C GLN A 110 -14.32 12.12 18.90
N SER A 111 -14.57 11.32 17.87
CA SER A 111 -15.88 11.19 17.26
C SER A 111 -16.75 10.17 18.01
N SER A 112 -18.03 10.49 18.19
CA SER A 112 -19.05 9.52 18.61
C SER A 112 -19.54 8.63 17.48
N GLU A 113 -19.19 8.97 16.24
CA GLU A 113 -19.59 8.27 15.02
C GLU A 113 -18.51 7.27 14.56
N PRO A 114 -18.90 6.26 13.77
CA PRO A 114 -17.94 5.38 13.13
C PRO A 114 -16.92 6.17 12.27
N LEU A 115 -15.65 5.77 12.29
CA LEU A 115 -14.57 6.48 11.62
C LEU A 115 -14.88 6.81 10.14
N ALA A 116 -15.50 5.88 9.40
CA ALA A 116 -15.84 6.09 8.01
C ALA A 116 -16.82 7.25 7.81
N LEU A 117 -17.84 7.36 8.68
CA LEU A 117 -18.82 8.43 8.63
C LEU A 117 -18.19 9.76 9.04
N ALA A 118 -17.42 9.77 10.14
CA ALA A 118 -16.70 10.95 10.62
C ALA A 118 -15.76 11.53 9.54
N VAL A 119 -15.09 10.68 8.78
CA VAL A 119 -14.21 11.12 7.66
C VAL A 119 -15.02 11.64 6.49
N TYR A 120 -16.13 10.99 6.14
CA TYR A 120 -16.98 11.40 5.03
C TYR A 120 -17.68 12.74 5.30
N GLU A 121 -18.23 12.93 6.49
CA GLU A 121 -18.96 14.16 6.86
C GLU A 121 -18.01 15.32 7.20
N HIS A 122 -16.77 15.04 7.60
CA HIS A 122 -15.77 16.02 7.94
C HIS A 122 -14.52 15.90 7.06
N PRO A 123 -14.57 16.33 5.77
CA PRO A 123 -13.47 16.15 4.80
C PRO A 123 -12.12 16.72 5.27
N ALA A 124 -12.13 17.70 6.18
CA ALA A 124 -10.91 18.26 6.79
C ALA A 124 -10.07 17.20 7.55
N THR A 125 -10.68 16.09 8.02
CA THR A 125 -9.96 14.98 8.66
C THR A 125 -8.95 14.31 7.72
N LEU A 126 -9.19 14.39 6.41
CA LEU A 126 -8.30 13.85 5.38
C LEU A 126 -6.96 14.58 5.28
N TRP A 127 -6.81 15.80 5.83
CA TRP A 127 -5.48 16.44 5.97
C TRP A 127 -4.53 15.61 6.84
N GLY A 128 -5.06 14.84 7.78
CA GLY A 128 -4.28 13.92 8.60
C GLY A 128 -4.33 12.48 8.09
N ILE A 129 -5.54 11.90 8.00
CA ILE A 129 -5.75 10.49 7.64
C ILE A 129 -5.26 10.20 6.20
N GLY A 130 -5.37 11.17 5.30
CA GLY A 130 -4.91 11.09 3.91
C GLY A 130 -3.44 10.71 3.76
N PHE A 131 -2.59 10.93 4.77
CA PHE A 131 -1.20 10.50 4.74
C PHE A 131 -1.03 8.98 4.66
N ILE A 132 -1.98 8.18 5.18
CA ILE A 132 -1.95 6.71 4.98
C ILE A 132 -2.05 6.39 3.49
N PHE A 133 -2.95 7.06 2.80
CA PHE A 133 -3.17 6.84 1.37
C PHE A 133 -2.04 7.45 0.52
N ALA A 134 -1.38 8.51 0.99
CA ALA A 134 -0.16 9.03 0.37
C ALA A 134 0.99 7.99 0.51
N ALA A 135 1.11 7.31 1.65
CA ALA A 135 2.07 6.22 1.84
C ALA A 135 1.78 5.03 0.90
N LEU A 136 0.51 4.62 0.79
CA LEU A 136 0.09 3.59 -0.16
C LEU A 136 0.35 4.01 -1.60
N ASN A 137 0.06 5.26 -1.94
CA ASN A 137 0.29 5.81 -3.27
C ASN A 137 1.78 5.82 -3.65
N GLY A 138 2.66 5.99 -2.66
CA GLY A 138 4.10 5.84 -2.86
C GLY A 138 4.50 4.43 -3.30
N ILE A 139 3.81 3.38 -2.81
CA ILE A 139 3.99 2.01 -3.31
C ILE A 139 3.51 1.92 -4.76
N TYR A 140 2.33 2.45 -5.09
CA TYR A 140 1.82 2.44 -6.47
C TYR A 140 2.75 3.17 -7.44
N PHE A 141 3.26 4.32 -7.05
CA PHE A 141 4.23 5.08 -7.83
C PHE A 141 5.51 4.27 -8.10
N LYS A 142 6.09 3.68 -7.06
CA LYS A 142 7.27 2.81 -7.18
C LYS A 142 7.01 1.66 -8.15
N GLU A 143 5.86 1.01 -8.05
CA GLU A 143 5.51 -0.12 -8.91
C GLU A 143 5.18 0.30 -10.36
N ALA A 144 4.54 1.46 -10.54
CA ALA A 144 4.29 2.04 -11.85
C ALA A 144 5.60 2.36 -12.58
N PHE A 145 6.57 2.93 -11.83
CA PHE A 145 7.85 3.35 -12.38
C PHE A 145 8.78 2.15 -12.65
N CYS A 146 8.95 1.24 -11.65
CA CYS A 146 9.91 0.15 -11.74
C CYS A 146 9.43 -1.00 -12.66
N PHE A 147 8.12 -1.27 -12.70
CA PHE A 147 7.58 -2.46 -13.39
C PHE A 147 6.60 -2.14 -14.52
N ASN A 148 6.40 -0.85 -14.82
CA ASN A 148 5.54 -0.39 -15.92
C ASN A 148 4.11 -0.99 -15.86
N ARG A 149 3.57 -1.18 -14.65
CA ARG A 149 2.26 -1.82 -14.43
C ARG A 149 1.12 -0.87 -14.73
N LEU A 150 0.18 -1.31 -15.55
CA LEU A 150 -0.94 -0.47 -15.98
C LEU A 150 -1.85 -0.09 -14.81
N GLU A 151 -2.20 -1.06 -13.96
CA GLU A 151 -3.07 -0.84 -12.80
C GLU A 151 -2.51 0.22 -11.85
N THR A 152 -1.20 0.22 -11.58
CA THR A 152 -0.57 1.20 -10.70
C THR A 152 -0.42 2.58 -11.35
N LYS A 153 -0.33 2.64 -12.69
CA LYS A 153 -0.36 3.91 -13.41
C LYS A 153 -1.70 4.63 -13.28
N PHE A 154 -2.81 3.89 -13.20
CA PHE A 154 -4.14 4.47 -12.93
C PHE A 154 -4.35 4.76 -11.44
N LEU A 155 -3.87 3.89 -10.55
CA LEU A 155 -3.97 4.09 -9.11
C LEU A 155 -3.22 5.35 -8.65
N THR A 156 -2.03 5.60 -9.19
CA THR A 156 -1.19 6.73 -8.79
C THR A 156 -1.89 8.10 -8.92
N PRO A 157 -2.53 8.48 -10.02
CA PRO A 157 -3.32 9.70 -10.09
C PRO A 157 -4.74 9.55 -9.52
N GLY A 158 -5.34 8.36 -9.58
CA GLY A 158 -6.73 8.12 -9.17
C GLY A 158 -6.94 8.31 -7.67
N VAL A 159 -5.99 7.87 -6.84
CA VAL A 159 -6.06 8.01 -5.38
C VAL A 159 -6.09 9.48 -4.93
N PRO A 160 -5.13 10.33 -5.31
CA PRO A 160 -5.21 11.75 -4.96
C PRO A 160 -6.40 12.45 -5.61
N LEU A 161 -6.83 12.05 -6.80
CA LEU A 161 -8.04 12.62 -7.43
C LEU A 161 -9.28 12.38 -6.56
N LEU A 162 -9.49 11.16 -6.07
CA LEU A 162 -10.62 10.85 -5.20
C LEU A 162 -10.52 11.61 -3.87
N ILE A 163 -9.38 11.54 -3.20
CA ILE A 163 -9.20 12.15 -1.86
C ILE A 163 -9.34 13.66 -1.92
N LEU A 164 -8.63 14.32 -2.85
CA LEU A 164 -8.69 15.78 -3.01
C LEU A 164 -10.04 16.22 -3.57
N GLY A 165 -10.64 15.39 -4.45
CA GLY A 165 -11.96 15.64 -5.00
C GLY A 165 -13.05 15.70 -3.96
N HIS A 166 -13.05 14.75 -3.02
CA HIS A 166 -13.92 14.76 -1.85
C HIS A 166 -13.59 15.94 -0.92
N MET A 167 -12.33 16.12 -0.60
CA MET A 167 -11.85 17.14 0.34
C MET A 167 -12.21 18.56 -0.07
N PHE A 168 -12.17 18.86 -1.36
CA PHE A 168 -12.51 20.18 -1.92
C PHE A 168 -13.91 20.25 -2.53
N GLY A 169 -14.68 19.17 -2.50
CA GLY A 169 -16.08 19.14 -2.94
C GLY A 169 -16.27 19.30 -4.45
N PHE A 170 -15.29 18.97 -5.29
CA PHE A 170 -15.46 19.09 -6.75
C PHE A 170 -15.89 17.78 -7.42
N LEU A 171 -15.97 16.68 -6.69
CA LEU A 171 -16.56 15.42 -7.16
C LEU A 171 -18.02 15.29 -6.69
N SER A 172 -18.88 14.74 -7.55
CA SER A 172 -20.20 14.30 -7.12
C SER A 172 -20.10 12.97 -6.37
N ALA A 173 -21.05 12.68 -5.49
CA ALA A 173 -21.10 11.42 -4.75
C ALA A 173 -21.04 10.18 -5.66
N GLU A 174 -21.69 10.22 -6.82
CA GLU A 174 -21.64 9.14 -7.82
C GLU A 174 -20.22 8.92 -8.35
N ASN A 175 -19.50 10.02 -8.65
CA ASN A 175 -18.11 9.94 -9.12
C ASN A 175 -17.16 9.43 -8.03
N GLU A 176 -17.39 9.82 -6.78
CA GLU A 176 -16.62 9.30 -5.63
C GLU A 176 -16.82 7.79 -5.46
N GLN A 177 -18.06 7.32 -5.51
CA GLN A 177 -18.40 5.91 -5.45
C GLN A 177 -17.76 5.12 -6.60
N PHE A 178 -17.84 5.65 -7.82
CA PHE A 178 -17.24 5.04 -9.00
C PHE A 178 -15.71 4.94 -8.88
N LEU A 179 -15.04 6.02 -8.47
CA LEU A 179 -13.59 6.03 -8.27
C LEU A 179 -13.17 5.10 -7.13
N LEU A 180 -13.94 5.03 -6.05
CA LEU A 180 -13.68 4.11 -4.94
C LEU A 180 -13.79 2.64 -5.39
N ALA A 181 -14.80 2.31 -6.18
CA ALA A 181 -14.98 0.97 -6.75
C ALA A 181 -13.81 0.59 -7.68
N ILE A 182 -13.40 1.50 -8.57
CA ILE A 182 -12.24 1.31 -9.44
C ILE A 182 -10.98 1.12 -8.61
N TRP A 183 -10.76 1.96 -7.59
CA TRP A 183 -9.59 1.85 -6.73
C TRP A 183 -9.53 0.47 -6.06
N ALA A 184 -10.65 0.02 -5.46
CA ALA A 184 -10.71 -1.29 -4.83
C ALA A 184 -10.39 -2.44 -5.82
N ALA A 185 -10.98 -2.41 -7.00
CA ALA A 185 -10.73 -3.42 -8.05
C ALA A 185 -9.27 -3.42 -8.51
N LEU A 186 -8.71 -2.26 -8.83
CA LEU A 186 -7.33 -2.14 -9.30
C LEU A 186 -6.31 -2.50 -8.21
N PHE A 187 -6.61 -2.21 -6.94
CA PHE A 187 -5.75 -2.59 -5.83
C PHE A 187 -5.72 -4.10 -5.63
N ILE A 188 -6.85 -4.79 -5.72
CA ILE A 188 -6.90 -6.26 -5.72
C ILE A 188 -6.10 -6.84 -6.90
N ILE A 189 -6.30 -6.33 -8.12
CA ILE A 189 -5.55 -6.77 -9.30
C ILE A 189 -4.05 -6.60 -9.09
N PHE A 190 -3.63 -5.45 -8.58
CA PHE A 190 -2.23 -5.17 -8.27
C PHE A 190 -1.68 -6.18 -7.24
N ALA A 191 -2.37 -6.38 -6.13
CA ALA A 191 -1.94 -7.31 -5.08
C ALA A 191 -1.85 -8.75 -5.59
N VAL A 192 -2.85 -9.23 -6.33
CA VAL A 192 -2.85 -10.57 -6.93
C VAL A 192 -1.67 -10.75 -7.90
N ARG A 193 -1.47 -9.80 -8.81
CA ARG A 193 -0.33 -9.85 -9.76
C ARG A 193 1.03 -9.83 -9.05
N LYS A 194 1.10 -9.21 -7.87
CA LYS A 194 2.31 -9.17 -7.07
C LYS A 194 2.72 -10.54 -6.54
N PHE A 195 1.76 -11.41 -6.21
CA PHE A 195 2.04 -12.78 -5.79
C PHE A 195 2.67 -13.65 -6.89
N PHE A 196 2.37 -13.37 -8.16
CA PHE A 196 2.93 -14.10 -9.29
C PHE A 196 4.26 -13.53 -9.82
N GLN A 197 4.71 -12.40 -9.29
CA GLN A 197 5.98 -11.79 -9.70
C GLN A 197 7.17 -12.59 -9.18
N PRO A 198 8.26 -12.80 -9.96
CA PRO A 198 9.49 -13.40 -9.45
C PRO A 198 10.06 -12.61 -8.27
N ILE A 199 10.50 -13.31 -7.22
CA ILE A 199 11.02 -12.68 -5.98
C ILE A 199 12.23 -11.77 -6.23
N PRO A 200 13.23 -12.15 -7.06
CA PRO A 200 14.38 -11.30 -7.32
C PRO A 200 14.05 -9.90 -7.84
N GLN A 201 12.97 -9.77 -8.61
CA GLN A 201 12.53 -8.47 -9.13
C GLN A 201 12.10 -7.50 -8.01
N ASP A 202 11.52 -8.00 -6.93
CA ASP A 202 11.10 -7.17 -5.78
C ASP A 202 12.27 -6.71 -4.93
N ILE A 203 13.33 -7.50 -4.86
CA ILE A 203 14.56 -7.17 -4.16
C ILE A 203 15.33 -6.12 -4.95
N GLY A 204 15.40 -6.28 -6.27
CA GLY A 204 16.15 -5.43 -7.17
C GLY A 204 17.67 -5.65 -7.07
N ASP A 205 18.44 -4.69 -7.55
CA ASP A 205 19.89 -4.72 -7.58
C ASP A 205 20.48 -4.29 -6.22
N LYS A 206 20.96 -5.25 -5.43
CA LYS A 206 21.53 -4.96 -4.09
C LYS A 206 22.86 -4.21 -4.16
N SER A 207 23.60 -4.27 -5.27
CA SER A 207 24.84 -3.51 -5.43
C SER A 207 24.60 -2.00 -5.40
N VAL A 208 23.40 -1.53 -5.83
CA VAL A 208 23.00 -0.13 -5.73
C VAL A 208 22.82 0.29 -4.28
N PHE A 209 22.22 -0.55 -3.41
CA PHE A 209 22.07 -0.23 -2.00
C PHE A 209 23.41 -0.08 -1.29
N GLU A 210 24.39 -0.95 -1.61
CA GLU A 210 25.73 -0.87 -1.03
C GLU A 210 26.48 0.37 -1.51
N TYR A 211 26.42 0.66 -2.81
CA TYR A 211 27.00 1.89 -3.37
C TYR A 211 26.46 3.15 -2.69
N LEU A 212 25.14 3.26 -2.50
CA LEU A 212 24.52 4.42 -1.85
C LEU A 212 24.84 4.57 -0.36
N LYS A 213 25.27 3.51 0.34
CA LYS A 213 25.72 3.60 1.74
C LYS A 213 27.11 4.19 1.89
N HIS A 214 27.92 4.16 0.84
CA HIS A 214 29.32 4.63 0.84
C HIS A 214 29.46 6.04 0.27
N GLN A 215 28.37 6.71 -0.11
CA GLN A 215 28.29 8.13 -0.45
C GLN A 215 27.81 8.98 0.72
#